data_f0b9dcfa459869c2f0160adeec4b92b7
#
_entry.id   f0b9dcfa459869c2f0160adeec4b92b7
#
_cell.length_a   1.000
_cell.length_b   1.000
_cell.length_c   1.000
_cell.angle_alpha   90.00
_cell.angle_beta   90.00
_cell.angle_gamma   90.00
#
_symmetry.space_group_name_H-M   'P 1'
#
loop_
_entity.id
_entity.type
_entity.pdbx_description
1 polymer ?
#
loop_
_entity_poly.entity_id
_entity_poly.type
_entity_poly.pdbx_seq_one_letter_code
_entity_poly.pdbx_strand_id
1 'polypeptide(L)'
;MQGTRIIDVGTGAGLPGIPLAIAQPDKHFTLLDANGKKTRFLNEVKRQLALKNVEIVHFRVESYHPHPGFDTVMSRAFTSLAQMIYWTNHLIAPDGLWLAMKGRLPDTDLQELMHDYTVEPYSVNRVEVERCCNLIKNTQPRN
;
A
#
# COMPACT_ATOMS: atom_id res chain seq x y z
N MET A 1 2.91 3.61 -9.63
CA MET A 1 3.70 2.87 -8.65
C MET A 1 5.17 2.93 -9.04
N GLN A 2 6.03 2.89 -8.06
CA GLN A 2 7.46 3.05 -8.24
C GLN A 2 8.18 1.77 -7.85
N GLY A 3 9.24 1.41 -8.60
CA GLY A 3 10.11 0.28 -8.30
C GLY A 3 9.48 -1.08 -8.56
N THR A 4 10.09 -2.13 -7.99
CA THR A 4 9.72 -3.53 -8.22
C THR A 4 9.16 -4.23 -6.98
N ARG A 5 9.46 -3.72 -5.77
CA ARG A 5 8.99 -4.29 -4.51
C ARG A 5 7.88 -3.42 -3.93
N ILE A 6 6.69 -3.98 -3.86
CA ILE A 6 5.48 -3.26 -3.46
C ILE A 6 4.80 -4.01 -2.31
N ILE A 7 4.41 -3.28 -1.27
CA ILE A 7 3.61 -3.84 -0.18
C ILE A 7 2.24 -3.16 -0.13
N ASP A 8 1.20 -3.96 0.06
CA ASP A 8 -0.17 -3.50 0.32
C ASP A 8 -0.48 -3.79 1.79
N VAL A 9 -0.47 -2.74 2.61
CA VAL A 9 -0.64 -2.85 4.06
C VAL A 9 -2.12 -2.81 4.41
N GLY A 10 -2.58 -3.83 5.17
CA GLY A 10 -3.99 -3.96 5.49
C GLY A 10 -4.82 -4.29 4.27
N THR A 11 -4.32 -5.21 3.45
CA THR A 11 -4.86 -5.51 2.13
C THR A 11 -6.30 -6.04 2.13
N GLY A 12 -6.75 -6.64 3.23
CA GLY A 12 -8.11 -7.18 3.36
C GLY A 12 -8.40 -8.27 2.34
N ALA A 13 -9.30 -8.00 1.41
CA ALA A 13 -9.67 -8.93 0.34
C ALA A 13 -8.67 -8.95 -0.83
N GLY A 14 -7.51 -8.31 -0.66
CA GLY A 14 -6.47 -8.25 -1.71
C GLY A 14 -6.63 -7.09 -2.67
N LEU A 15 -7.30 -6.04 -2.25
CA LEU A 15 -7.55 -4.86 -3.08
C LEU A 15 -6.75 -3.66 -2.55
N PRO A 16 -5.96 -2.99 -3.38
CA PRO A 16 -5.78 -3.22 -4.82
C PRO A 16 -4.67 -4.21 -5.19
N GLY A 17 -4.04 -4.87 -4.21
CA GLY A 17 -2.83 -5.69 -4.43
C GLY A 17 -3.00 -6.79 -5.47
N ILE A 18 -4.07 -7.58 -5.39
CA ILE A 18 -4.28 -8.71 -6.32
C ILE A 18 -4.46 -8.22 -7.77
N PRO A 19 -5.38 -7.28 -8.07
CA PRO A 19 -5.51 -6.78 -9.44
C PRO A 19 -4.22 -6.18 -9.99
N LEU A 20 -3.47 -5.45 -9.17
CA LEU A 20 -2.22 -4.85 -9.59
C LEU A 20 -1.14 -5.90 -9.88
N ALA A 21 -1.07 -6.96 -9.07
CA ALA A 21 -0.14 -8.05 -9.31
C ALA A 21 -0.42 -8.78 -10.62
N ILE A 22 -1.69 -8.95 -10.96
CA ILE A 22 -2.11 -9.53 -12.23
C ILE A 22 -1.69 -8.64 -13.40
N ALA A 23 -1.91 -7.33 -13.25
CA ALA A 23 -1.60 -6.36 -14.30
C ALA A 23 -0.10 -6.12 -14.47
N GLN A 24 0.70 -6.35 -13.44
CA GLN A 24 2.14 -6.06 -13.44
C GLN A 24 2.95 -7.27 -12.96
N PRO A 25 3.07 -8.29 -13.81
CA PRO A 25 3.71 -9.56 -13.42
C PRO A 25 5.22 -9.43 -13.14
N ASP A 26 5.85 -8.35 -13.60
CA ASP A 26 7.29 -8.11 -13.38
C ASP A 26 7.61 -7.51 -12.02
N LYS A 27 6.56 -7.15 -11.24
CA LYS A 27 6.73 -6.57 -9.92
C LYS A 27 6.35 -7.58 -8.85
N HIS A 28 6.99 -7.47 -7.68
CA HIS A 28 6.72 -8.33 -6.54
C HIS A 28 5.80 -7.61 -5.56
N PHE A 29 4.69 -8.25 -5.21
CA PHE A 29 3.68 -7.71 -4.31
C PHE A 29 3.63 -8.51 -3.02
N THR A 30 3.82 -7.83 -1.90
CA THR A 30 3.58 -8.39 -0.57
C THR A 30 2.24 -7.87 -0.07
N LEU A 31 1.34 -8.79 0.28
CA LEU A 31 0.01 -8.46 0.81
C LEU A 31 0.02 -8.75 2.30
N LEU A 32 -0.04 -7.71 3.11
CA LEU A 32 0.05 -7.80 4.57
C LEU A 32 -1.30 -7.56 5.21
N ASP A 33 -1.71 -8.46 6.10
CA ASP A 33 -2.90 -8.26 6.93
C ASP A 33 -2.72 -8.97 8.27
N ALA A 34 -3.27 -8.37 9.33
CA ALA A 34 -3.25 -8.95 10.67
C ALA A 34 -4.37 -9.96 10.89
N ASN A 35 -5.35 -10.04 9.98
CA ASN A 35 -6.50 -10.92 10.10
C ASN A 35 -6.23 -12.27 9.43
N GLY A 36 -6.20 -13.34 10.23
CA GLY A 36 -5.89 -14.69 9.74
C GLY A 36 -6.92 -15.24 8.76
N LYS A 37 -8.20 -14.87 8.89
CA LYS A 37 -9.24 -15.32 7.94
C LYS A 37 -9.01 -14.70 6.57
N LYS A 38 -8.64 -13.42 6.52
CA LYS A 38 -8.35 -12.72 5.27
C LYS A 38 -7.11 -13.28 4.60
N THR A 39 -6.05 -13.54 5.37
CA THR A 39 -4.83 -14.10 4.80
C THR A 39 -5.03 -15.52 4.27
N ARG A 40 -5.86 -16.33 4.92
CA ARG A 40 -6.22 -17.66 4.41
C ARG A 40 -6.97 -17.56 3.08
N PHE A 41 -7.91 -16.63 2.99
CA PHE A 41 -8.63 -16.35 1.74
C PHE A 41 -7.65 -15.94 0.63
N LEU A 42 -6.74 -15.04 0.93
CA LEU A 42 -5.74 -14.55 -0.04
C LEU A 42 -4.80 -15.66 -0.51
N ASN A 43 -4.39 -16.55 0.39
CA ASN A 43 -3.57 -17.71 0.01
C ASN A 43 -4.31 -18.61 -0.98
N GLU A 44 -5.62 -18.80 -0.78
CA GLU A 44 -6.45 -19.58 -1.70
C GLU A 44 -6.57 -18.88 -3.07
N VAL A 45 -6.78 -17.56 -3.08
CA VAL A 45 -6.82 -16.78 -4.32
C VAL A 45 -5.49 -16.89 -5.06
N LYS A 46 -4.38 -16.73 -4.35
CA LYS A 46 -3.05 -16.86 -4.92
C LYS A 46 -2.87 -18.22 -5.58
N ARG A 47 -3.29 -19.28 -4.90
CA ARG A 47 -3.19 -20.65 -5.41
C ARG A 47 -4.03 -20.84 -6.66
N GLN A 48 -5.30 -20.43 -6.63
CA GLN A 48 -6.23 -20.60 -7.75
C GLN A 48 -5.82 -19.83 -8.99
N LEU A 49 -5.28 -18.63 -8.81
CA LEU A 49 -4.82 -17.77 -9.91
C LEU A 49 -3.36 -17.98 -10.29
N ALA A 50 -2.66 -18.86 -9.56
CA ALA A 50 -1.25 -19.17 -9.78
C ALA A 50 -0.37 -17.90 -9.81
N LEU A 51 -0.55 -17.02 -8.83
CA LEU A 51 0.17 -15.74 -8.76
C LEU A 51 1.56 -15.93 -8.18
N LYS A 52 2.57 -15.94 -9.03
CA LYS A 52 3.97 -16.18 -8.65
C LYS A 52 4.64 -14.95 -8.05
N ASN A 53 4.11 -13.77 -8.32
CA ASN A 53 4.67 -12.49 -7.89
C ASN A 53 3.99 -11.93 -6.63
N VAL A 54 3.24 -12.75 -5.91
CA VAL A 54 2.51 -12.36 -4.70
C VAL A 54 2.99 -13.18 -3.51
N GLU A 55 3.28 -12.49 -2.41
CA GLU A 55 3.55 -13.09 -1.12
C GLU A 55 2.47 -12.63 -0.14
N ILE A 56 1.83 -13.56 0.56
CA ILE A 56 0.82 -13.26 1.57
C ILE A 56 1.47 -13.34 2.95
N VAL A 57 1.36 -12.28 3.73
CA VAL A 57 1.98 -12.19 5.05
C VAL A 57 0.93 -11.90 6.11
N HIS A 58 0.83 -12.79 7.09
CA HIS A 58 -0.05 -12.65 8.24
C HIS A 58 0.77 -12.07 9.41
N PHE A 59 0.73 -10.75 9.54
CA PHE A 59 1.50 -10.03 10.55
C PHE A 59 0.83 -8.70 10.87
N ARG A 60 1.12 -8.18 12.06
CA ARG A 60 0.82 -6.78 12.36
C ARG A 60 1.91 -5.92 11.75
N VAL A 61 1.52 -4.77 11.19
CA VAL A 61 2.45 -3.89 10.48
C VAL A 61 3.61 -3.43 11.37
N GLU A 62 3.33 -3.13 12.64
CA GLU A 62 4.35 -2.69 13.59
C GLU A 62 5.38 -3.75 13.94
N SER A 63 5.08 -5.01 13.69
CA SER A 63 5.97 -6.15 14.00
C SER A 63 6.68 -6.70 12.78
N TYR A 64 6.36 -6.23 11.58
CA TYR A 64 6.91 -6.73 10.34
C TYR A 64 8.08 -5.86 9.87
N HIS A 65 9.29 -6.41 9.92
CA HIS A 65 10.53 -5.69 9.62
C HIS A 65 11.38 -6.41 8.57
N PRO A 66 10.89 -6.51 7.33
CA PRO A 66 11.65 -7.17 6.25
C PRO A 66 12.79 -6.31 5.75
N HIS A 67 13.81 -6.95 5.17
CA HIS A 67 14.90 -6.31 4.46
C HIS A 67 15.11 -6.98 3.10
N PRO A 68 15.35 -6.21 2.04
CA PRO A 68 15.32 -4.74 1.95
C PRO A 68 13.90 -4.19 2.11
N GLY A 69 13.79 -2.86 2.22
CA GLY A 69 12.50 -2.18 2.26
C GLY A 69 11.77 -2.19 0.91
N PHE A 70 10.57 -1.65 0.91
CA PHE A 70 9.72 -1.63 -0.28
C PHE A 70 9.86 -0.31 -1.05
N ASP A 71 9.84 -0.42 -2.36
CA ASP A 71 9.88 0.76 -3.25
C ASP A 71 8.57 1.53 -3.23
N THR A 72 7.47 0.81 -3.03
CA THR A 72 6.14 1.40 -2.88
C THR A 72 5.44 0.77 -1.69
N VAL A 73 4.94 1.61 -0.80
CA VAL A 73 4.07 1.21 0.32
C VAL A 73 2.69 1.78 0.04
N MET A 74 1.71 0.92 -0.18
CA MET A 74 0.34 1.36 -0.43
C MET A 74 -0.61 0.84 0.64
N SER A 75 -1.69 1.57 0.87
CA SER A 75 -2.70 1.18 1.84
C SER A 75 -4.01 1.92 1.62
N ARG A 76 -5.10 1.25 1.98
CA ARG A 76 -6.44 1.82 2.13
C ARG A 76 -6.87 1.81 3.60
N ALA A 77 -6.05 1.24 4.48
CA ALA A 77 -6.46 0.85 5.84
C ALA A 77 -6.36 1.98 6.88
N PHE A 78 -5.61 3.03 6.60
CA PHE A 78 -5.34 4.08 7.58
C PHE A 78 -6.32 5.23 7.47
N THR A 79 -6.66 5.86 8.62
CA THR A 79 -7.59 6.98 8.68
C THR A 79 -6.95 8.31 8.29
N SER A 80 -5.62 8.43 8.42
CA SER A 80 -4.89 9.63 8.04
C SER A 80 -3.56 9.28 7.36
N LEU A 81 -3.04 10.20 6.57
CA LEU A 81 -1.74 10.05 5.91
C LEU A 81 -0.61 10.05 6.93
N ALA A 82 -0.69 10.90 7.95
CA ALA A 82 0.32 10.96 9.00
C ALA A 82 0.39 9.62 9.75
N GLN A 83 -0.75 9.01 10.04
CA GLN A 83 -0.81 7.71 10.69
C GLN A 83 -0.20 6.61 9.80
N MET A 84 -0.50 6.62 8.52
CA MET A 84 0.07 5.67 7.56
C MET A 84 1.60 5.75 7.55
N ILE A 85 2.14 6.94 7.44
CA ILE A 85 3.59 7.16 7.41
C ILE A 85 4.22 6.70 8.73
N TYR A 86 3.63 7.06 9.86
CA TYR A 86 4.11 6.67 11.18
C TYR A 86 4.21 5.14 11.33
N TRP A 87 3.15 4.43 10.94
CA TRP A 87 3.09 2.97 11.11
C TRP A 87 3.90 2.19 10.07
N THR A 88 4.22 2.79 8.93
CA THR A 88 4.87 2.09 7.81
C THR A 88 6.25 2.63 7.46
N ASN A 89 6.74 3.62 8.18
CA ASN A 89 8.04 4.25 7.89
C ASN A 89 9.19 3.24 7.88
N HIS A 90 9.12 2.20 8.69
CA HIS A 90 10.14 1.15 8.75
C HIS A 90 10.11 0.20 7.55
N LEU A 91 9.06 0.25 6.74
CA LEU A 91 8.89 -0.63 5.57
C LEU A 91 9.43 -0.02 4.28
N ILE A 92 9.54 1.30 4.21
CA ILE A 92 9.83 1.98 2.96
C ILE A 92 11.34 2.08 2.69
N ALA A 93 11.72 1.85 1.44
CA ALA A 93 13.09 2.01 0.98
C ALA A 93 13.46 3.50 0.86
N PRO A 94 14.77 3.87 0.89
CA PRO A 94 15.19 5.20 0.53
C PRO A 94 14.66 5.56 -0.86
N ASP A 95 14.14 6.78 -1.02
CA ASP A 95 13.50 7.24 -2.25
C ASP A 95 12.24 6.46 -2.62
N GLY A 96 11.69 5.69 -1.69
CA GLY A 96 10.45 4.98 -1.89
C GLY A 96 9.23 5.90 -1.92
N LEU A 97 8.10 5.32 -2.28
CA LEU A 97 6.84 6.06 -2.46
C LEU A 97 5.75 5.48 -1.57
N TRP A 98 5.03 6.34 -0.86
CA TRP A 98 3.77 5.97 -0.22
C TRP A 98 2.62 6.27 -1.18
N LEU A 99 1.72 5.32 -1.32
CA LEU A 99 0.52 5.44 -2.13
C LEU A 99 -0.69 5.22 -1.22
N ALA A 100 -1.33 6.31 -0.82
CA ALA A 100 -2.51 6.25 0.04
C ALA A 100 -3.77 6.38 -0.79
N MET A 101 -4.63 5.38 -0.74
CA MET A 101 -5.88 5.32 -1.50
C MET A 101 -7.04 5.67 -0.58
N LYS A 102 -7.58 6.87 -0.72
CA LYS A 102 -8.69 7.37 0.07
C LYS A 102 -9.82 7.86 -0.82
N GLY A 103 -11.05 7.84 -0.29
CA GLY A 103 -12.20 8.36 -0.98
C GLY A 103 -12.16 9.88 -1.11
N ARG A 104 -11.87 10.57 0.00
CA ARG A 104 -11.71 12.02 0.03
C ARG A 104 -10.64 12.36 1.05
N LEU A 105 -9.74 13.27 0.68
CA LEU A 105 -8.65 13.67 1.54
C LEU A 105 -9.00 14.94 2.32
N PRO A 106 -8.99 14.92 3.66
CA PRO A 106 -9.07 16.15 4.44
C PRO A 106 -7.82 17.00 4.25
N ASP A 107 -7.98 18.33 4.10
CA ASP A 107 -6.85 19.25 3.96
C ASP A 107 -5.89 19.17 5.13
N THR A 108 -6.42 18.90 6.33
CA THR A 108 -5.61 18.75 7.54
C THR A 108 -4.58 17.63 7.44
N ASP A 109 -4.91 16.52 6.77
CA ASP A 109 -3.97 15.41 6.57
C ASP A 109 -2.75 15.86 5.76
N LEU A 110 -2.97 16.65 4.72
CA LEU A 110 -1.90 17.15 3.87
C LEU A 110 -1.02 18.17 4.59
N GLN A 111 -1.63 19.03 5.41
CA GLN A 111 -0.92 20.09 6.14
C GLN A 111 0.02 19.52 7.20
N GLU A 112 -0.29 18.35 7.74
CA GLU A 112 0.54 17.68 8.75
C GLU A 112 1.72 16.92 8.17
N LEU A 113 1.79 16.77 6.85
CA LEU A 113 2.87 16.02 6.21
C LEU A 113 4.13 16.85 6.11
N MET A 114 5.24 16.23 6.51
CA MET A 114 6.59 16.79 6.37
C MET A 114 7.29 16.23 5.13
N HIS A 115 6.55 15.66 4.20
CA HIS A 115 7.04 15.02 2.98
C HIS A 115 6.40 15.67 1.77
N ASP A 116 7.10 15.62 0.63
CA ASP A 116 6.51 16.01 -0.64
C ASP A 116 5.39 15.04 -1.02
N TYR A 117 4.29 15.58 -1.51
CA TYR A 117 3.16 14.77 -1.89
C TYR A 117 2.54 15.24 -3.20
N THR A 118 1.82 14.34 -3.84
CA THR A 118 1.00 14.63 -5.01
C THR A 118 -0.35 13.97 -4.82
N VAL A 119 -1.42 14.67 -5.16
CA VAL A 119 -2.78 14.13 -5.11
C VAL A 119 -3.26 13.92 -6.52
N GLU A 120 -3.64 12.68 -6.84
CA GLU A 120 -4.20 12.35 -8.15
C GLU A 120 -5.66 11.89 -7.97
N PRO A 121 -6.64 12.76 -8.29
CA PRO A 121 -8.04 12.35 -8.25
C PRO A 121 -8.35 11.39 -9.38
N TYR A 122 -9.24 10.45 -9.12
CA TYR A 122 -9.74 9.56 -10.16
C TYR A 122 -11.22 9.26 -9.92
N SER A 123 -11.92 8.92 -11.00
CA SER A 123 -13.33 8.51 -10.92
C SER A 123 -13.46 7.06 -11.35
N VAL A 124 -14.39 6.35 -10.73
CA VAL A 124 -14.74 4.99 -11.09
C VAL A 124 -16.04 5.04 -11.87
N ASN A 125 -16.08 4.41 -13.05
CA ASN A 125 -17.26 4.38 -13.89
C ASN A 125 -18.46 3.79 -13.11
N ARG A 126 -19.62 4.48 -13.21
CA ARG A 126 -20.89 4.11 -12.58
C ARG A 126 -20.91 4.26 -11.05
N VAL A 127 -19.89 4.88 -10.47
CA VAL A 127 -19.89 5.19 -9.04
C VAL A 127 -19.71 6.69 -8.89
N GLU A 128 -20.71 7.36 -8.33
CA GLU A 128 -20.68 8.80 -8.07
C GLU A 128 -19.89 9.12 -6.81
N VAL A 129 -18.72 8.52 -6.65
CA VAL A 129 -17.85 8.74 -5.50
C VAL A 129 -16.51 9.27 -5.98
N GLU A 130 -16.18 10.46 -5.53
CA GLU A 130 -14.86 11.02 -5.75
C GLU A 130 -13.83 10.24 -4.94
N ARG A 131 -12.76 9.82 -5.61
CA ARG A 131 -11.67 9.09 -4.98
C ARG A 131 -10.35 9.78 -5.24
N CYS A 132 -9.44 9.66 -4.29
CA CYS A 132 -8.12 10.25 -4.40
C CYS A 132 -7.05 9.20 -4.16
N CYS A 133 -6.01 9.26 -4.99
CA CYS A 133 -4.80 8.49 -4.82
C CYS A 133 -3.68 9.46 -4.46
N ASN A 134 -3.10 9.31 -3.29
CA ASN A 134 -2.09 10.24 -2.78
C ASN A 134 -0.71 9.61 -2.87
N LEU A 135 0.18 10.26 -3.62
CA LEU A 135 1.56 9.83 -3.82
C LEU A 135 2.47 10.67 -2.93
N ILE A 136 3.19 10.02 -2.04
CA ILE A 136 4.07 10.69 -1.10
C ILE A 136 5.46 10.08 -1.22
N LYS A 137 6.45 10.89 -1.56
CA LYS A 137 7.83 10.43 -1.65
C LYS A 137 8.49 10.45 -0.29
N ASN A 138 9.30 9.44 -0.04
CA ASN A 138 10.15 9.39 1.14
C ASN A 138 11.40 10.24 0.88
N THR A 139 11.32 11.52 1.26
CA THR A 139 12.39 12.48 1.05
C THR A 139 13.24 12.73 2.29
N GLN A 140 12.90 12.09 3.41
CA GLN A 140 13.66 12.27 4.63
C GLN A 140 15.04 11.61 4.51
N PRO A 141 16.12 12.31 4.91
CA PRO A 141 17.44 11.69 4.95
C PRO A 141 17.43 10.55 5.97
N ARG A 142 18.00 9.43 5.60
CA ARG A 142 18.18 8.30 6.50
C ARG A 142 19.56 8.37 7.12
N ASN A 143 19.57 8.41 8.42
CA ASN A 143 20.81 8.35 9.19
C ASN A 143 21.15 6.90 9.49
#